data_8e18390d9feb750f97a64217910ed87f
#
_entry.id   8e18390d9feb750f97a64217910ed87f
#
_cell.length_a   1.000
_cell.length_b   1.000
_cell.length_c   1.000
_cell.angle_alpha   90.00
_cell.angle_beta   90.00
_cell.angle_gamma   90.00
#
_symmetry.space_group_name_H-M   'P 1'
#
loop_
_entity.id
_entity.type
_entity.pdbx_description
1 polymer ?
#
loop_
_entity_poly.entity_id
_entity_poly.type
_entity_poly.pdbx_seq_one_letter_code
_entity_poly.pdbx_strand_id
1 'polypeptide(L)'
;MTDKKTLFIDGKEVEFTDEPNLLEVIRKAGMNVPTFCYRPDLTSFGACRMCVVEVEGRGIQSSCTMPPEAGLKIHLNTERTRRIRKTVLELLLANHDKSCLTCEKSGNCELQQYAEEYGIRKIRYPDKELDEYLPVDDSSPSIVRDPNKCILCGACVRACTVSYTHLRAHET
;
A
#
# COMPACT_ATOMS: atom_id res chain seq x y z
N MET A 1 -11.57 27.59 -15.32
CA MET A 1 -10.79 28.01 -14.13
C MET A 1 -11.02 26.94 -13.08
N THR A 2 -10.03 26.13 -12.80
CA THR A 2 -10.15 25.08 -11.76
C THR A 2 -10.15 25.77 -10.40
N ASP A 3 -11.27 25.65 -9.66
CA ASP A 3 -11.37 26.21 -8.33
C ASP A 3 -10.32 25.59 -7.42
N LYS A 4 -9.36 26.40 -7.00
CA LYS A 4 -8.35 26.01 -6.03
C LYS A 4 -9.04 25.86 -4.66
N LYS A 5 -8.89 24.68 -4.08
CA LYS A 5 -9.34 24.34 -2.73
C LYS A 5 -8.14 24.15 -1.82
N THR A 6 -8.31 24.35 -0.52
CA THR A 6 -7.22 24.19 0.45
C THR A 6 -7.60 23.17 1.53
N LEU A 7 -6.59 22.45 2.02
CA LEU A 7 -6.65 21.57 3.17
C LEU A 7 -5.37 21.71 3.99
N PHE A 8 -5.31 21.13 5.17
CA PHE A 8 -4.18 21.26 6.09
C PHE A 8 -3.53 19.89 6.31
N ILE A 9 -2.23 19.81 6.09
CA ILE A 9 -1.42 18.59 6.32
C ILE A 9 -0.34 18.92 7.36
N ASP A 10 -0.42 18.29 8.52
CA ASP A 10 0.47 18.55 9.66
C ASP A 10 0.61 20.06 9.98
N GLY A 11 -0.52 20.80 9.90
CA GLY A 11 -0.61 22.24 10.14
C GLY A 11 -0.17 23.13 8.97
N LYS A 12 0.28 22.58 7.86
CA LYS A 12 0.61 23.34 6.65
C LYS A 12 -0.60 23.41 5.73
N GLU A 13 -0.90 24.59 5.21
CA GLU A 13 -1.90 24.78 4.19
C GLU A 13 -1.41 24.26 2.84
N VAL A 14 -2.21 23.45 2.17
CA VAL A 14 -1.91 22.83 0.89
C VAL A 14 -3.06 23.06 -0.08
N GLU A 15 -2.76 23.62 -1.24
CA GLU A 15 -3.72 23.80 -2.33
C GLU A 15 -3.87 22.50 -3.13
N PHE A 16 -5.10 22.21 -3.55
CA PHE A 16 -5.41 21.13 -4.49
C PHE A 16 -6.49 21.54 -5.47
N THR A 17 -6.65 20.81 -6.55
CA THR A 17 -7.61 21.09 -7.62
C THR A 17 -8.49 19.89 -7.91
N ASP A 18 -7.97 18.92 -8.66
CA ASP A 18 -8.67 17.77 -9.22
C ASP A 18 -7.95 16.43 -8.92
N GLU A 19 -7.06 16.42 -7.95
CA GLU A 19 -6.37 15.20 -7.54
C GLU A 19 -7.39 14.10 -7.18
N PRO A 20 -7.21 12.86 -7.69
CA PRO A 20 -8.21 11.79 -7.57
C PRO A 20 -8.41 11.28 -6.14
N ASN A 21 -7.41 11.49 -5.29
CA ASN A 21 -7.45 11.07 -3.89
C ASN A 21 -6.48 11.88 -3.04
N LEU A 22 -6.63 11.76 -1.75
CA LEU A 22 -5.83 12.48 -0.76
C LEU A 22 -4.33 12.14 -0.82
N LEU A 23 -3.98 10.90 -1.20
CA LEU A 23 -2.58 10.48 -1.33
C LEU A 23 -1.83 11.29 -2.41
N GLU A 24 -2.50 11.58 -3.54
CA GLU A 24 -1.89 12.39 -4.61
C GLU A 24 -1.71 13.86 -4.19
N VAL A 25 -2.63 14.40 -3.40
CA VAL A 25 -2.47 15.75 -2.80
C VAL A 25 -1.24 15.78 -1.88
N ILE A 26 -1.09 14.76 -1.02
CA ILE A 26 0.05 14.63 -0.10
C ILE A 26 1.38 14.56 -0.88
N ARG A 27 1.42 13.73 -1.94
CA ARG A 27 2.61 13.57 -2.80
C ARG A 27 2.96 14.84 -3.55
N LYS A 28 1.97 15.52 -4.12
CA LYS A 28 2.15 16.80 -4.82
C LYS A 28 2.67 17.90 -3.89
N ALA A 29 2.30 17.85 -2.61
CA ALA A 29 2.85 18.74 -1.58
C ALA A 29 4.28 18.39 -1.13
N GLY A 30 4.93 17.42 -1.77
CA GLY A 30 6.30 16.98 -1.45
C GLY A 30 6.40 16.13 -0.19
N MET A 31 5.27 15.65 0.34
CA MET A 31 5.22 14.79 1.52
C MET A 31 5.00 13.33 1.11
N ASN A 32 5.46 12.40 1.92
CA ASN A 32 5.35 10.97 1.62
C ASN A 32 4.56 10.21 2.69
N VAL A 33 3.71 9.31 2.20
CA VAL A 33 3.00 8.31 3.00
C VAL A 33 3.25 6.95 2.36
N PRO A 34 3.70 5.94 3.13
CA PRO A 34 4.02 4.62 2.58
C PRO A 34 2.79 3.95 1.95
N THR A 35 3.01 3.21 0.88
CA THR A 35 1.96 2.43 0.23
C THR A 35 2.55 1.28 -0.57
N PHE A 36 1.85 0.14 -0.63
CA PHE A 36 2.23 -1.00 -1.47
C PHE A 36 1.25 -1.23 -2.63
N CYS A 37 -0.03 -0.98 -2.40
CA CYS A 37 -1.05 -1.35 -3.38
C CYS A 37 -1.45 -0.22 -4.34
N TYR A 38 -1.12 1.03 -4.03
CA TYR A 38 -1.53 2.15 -4.88
C TYR A 38 -0.59 2.31 -6.08
N ARG A 39 -1.19 2.43 -7.24
CA ARG A 39 -0.57 2.78 -8.52
C ARG A 39 -1.43 3.86 -9.19
N PRO A 40 -0.85 4.97 -9.70
CA PRO A 40 -1.62 6.05 -10.32
C PRO A 40 -2.39 5.61 -11.59
N ASP A 41 -1.85 4.62 -12.29
CA ASP A 41 -2.37 4.04 -13.53
C ASP A 41 -3.44 2.96 -13.31
N LEU A 42 -3.70 2.58 -12.06
CA LEU A 42 -4.66 1.55 -11.70
C LEU A 42 -5.73 2.10 -10.75
N THR A 43 -6.91 1.48 -10.77
CA THR A 43 -7.97 1.82 -9.82
C THR A 43 -7.50 1.69 -8.38
N SER A 44 -7.87 2.65 -7.53
CA SER A 44 -7.56 2.61 -6.10
C SER A 44 -8.26 1.42 -5.43
N PHE A 45 -7.51 0.64 -4.65
CA PHE A 45 -8.02 -0.60 -4.05
C PHE A 45 -8.03 -0.60 -2.52
N GLY A 46 -7.10 0.14 -1.90
CA GLY A 46 -7.04 0.28 -0.44
C GLY A 46 -6.69 -0.99 0.34
N ALA A 47 -6.12 -2.02 -0.32
CA ALA A 47 -5.86 -3.33 0.30
C ALA A 47 -4.79 -3.29 1.40
N CYS A 48 -3.65 -2.64 1.16
CA CYS A 48 -2.48 -2.76 2.04
C CYS A 48 -2.58 -1.98 3.34
N ARG A 49 -3.44 -0.99 3.44
CA ARG A 49 -3.61 -0.11 4.63
C ARG A 49 -2.34 0.60 5.11
N MET A 50 -1.29 0.66 4.30
CA MET A 50 -0.08 1.41 4.63
C MET A 50 -0.26 2.92 4.52
N CYS A 51 -1.12 3.38 3.62
CA CYS A 51 -1.37 4.80 3.36
C CYS A 51 -2.32 5.47 4.38
N VAL A 52 -2.52 4.88 5.54
CA VAL A 52 -3.42 5.45 6.56
C VAL A 52 -2.90 6.78 7.10
N VAL A 53 -3.80 7.74 7.24
CA VAL A 53 -3.59 9.05 7.84
C VAL A 53 -4.65 9.29 8.89
N GLU A 54 -4.41 10.19 9.82
CA GLU A 54 -5.41 10.60 10.79
C GLU A 54 -6.07 11.91 10.34
N VAL A 55 -7.38 11.88 10.19
CA VAL A 55 -8.18 13.04 9.76
C VAL A 55 -8.98 13.54 10.96
N GLU A 56 -8.87 14.84 11.29
CA GLU A 56 -9.63 15.42 12.40
C GLU A 56 -11.13 15.20 12.21
N GLY A 57 -11.80 14.74 13.25
CA GLY A 57 -13.24 14.43 13.24
C GLY A 57 -13.64 13.13 12.53
N ARG A 58 -12.74 12.49 11.77
CA ARG A 58 -13.03 11.24 11.03
C ARG A 58 -12.14 10.07 11.44
N GLY A 59 -11.10 10.32 12.24
CA GLY A 59 -10.15 9.30 12.70
C GLY A 59 -9.24 8.78 11.58
N ILE A 60 -8.91 7.49 11.63
CA ILE A 60 -7.98 6.87 10.68
C ILE A 60 -8.67 6.59 9.35
N GLN A 61 -8.08 7.12 8.26
CA GLN A 61 -8.56 6.96 6.89
C GLN A 61 -7.43 6.48 5.96
N SER A 62 -7.79 5.78 4.89
CA SER A 62 -6.85 5.38 3.84
C SER A 62 -6.74 6.50 2.80
N SER A 63 -5.62 7.19 2.73
CA SER A 63 -5.46 8.36 1.85
C SER A 63 -5.60 8.03 0.36
N CYS A 64 -5.27 6.81 -0.07
CA CYS A 64 -5.38 6.39 -1.47
C CYS A 64 -6.83 6.18 -1.96
N THR A 65 -7.80 6.05 -1.06
CA THR A 65 -9.22 5.86 -1.41
C THR A 65 -10.11 7.01 -0.97
N MET A 66 -9.58 7.94 -0.19
CA MET A 66 -10.32 9.09 0.30
C MET A 66 -10.22 10.25 -0.70
N PRO A 67 -11.33 10.81 -1.17
CA PRO A 67 -11.30 12.03 -1.97
C PRO A 67 -10.81 13.22 -1.13
N PRO A 68 -10.07 14.17 -1.73
CA PRO A 68 -9.69 15.39 -1.04
C PRO A 68 -10.91 16.33 -0.89
N GLU A 69 -11.07 16.92 0.27
CA GLU A 69 -12.13 17.89 0.58
C GLU A 69 -11.52 19.16 1.17
N ALA A 70 -12.13 20.31 0.86
CA ALA A 70 -11.69 21.59 1.39
C ALA A 70 -11.83 21.64 2.92
N GLY A 71 -10.85 22.24 3.59
CA GLY A 71 -10.83 22.41 5.03
C GLY A 71 -10.47 21.16 5.84
N LEU A 72 -10.18 20.02 5.22
CA LEU A 72 -9.70 18.85 5.95
C LEU A 72 -8.40 19.16 6.67
N LYS A 73 -8.28 18.67 7.90
CA LYS A 73 -7.04 18.66 8.67
C LYS A 73 -6.55 17.24 8.86
N ILE A 74 -5.33 17.01 8.42
CA ILE A 74 -4.76 15.67 8.24
C ILE A 74 -3.41 15.61 8.94
N HIS A 75 -3.19 14.52 9.65
CA HIS A 75 -1.92 14.20 10.30
C HIS A 75 -1.35 12.92 9.71
N LEU A 76 -0.14 13.02 9.15
CA LEU A 76 0.48 11.92 8.41
C LEU A 76 1.15 10.90 9.31
N ASN A 77 1.76 11.36 10.42
CA ASN A 77 2.66 10.52 11.21
C ASN A 77 2.40 10.61 12.72
N THR A 78 1.16 10.37 13.11
CA THR A 78 0.78 10.26 14.53
C THR A 78 1.25 8.93 15.12
N GLU A 79 1.29 8.81 16.43
CA GLU A 79 1.58 7.55 17.11
C GLU A 79 0.63 6.43 16.63
N ARG A 80 -0.64 6.78 16.44
CA ARG A 80 -1.69 5.86 15.99
C ARG A 80 -1.45 5.36 14.56
N THR A 81 -1.13 6.23 13.62
CA THR A 81 -0.82 5.84 12.23
C THR A 81 0.45 4.98 12.16
N ARG A 82 1.49 5.34 12.92
CA ARG A 82 2.74 4.57 13.00
C ARG A 82 2.51 3.17 13.55
N ARG A 83 1.70 3.05 14.61
CA ARG A 83 1.34 1.77 15.22
C ARG A 83 0.61 0.86 14.23
N ILE A 84 -0.35 1.41 13.48
CA ILE A 84 -1.11 0.65 12.47
C ILE A 84 -0.17 0.16 11.37
N ARG A 85 0.64 1.05 10.79
CA ARG A 85 1.61 0.69 9.73
C ARG A 85 2.59 -0.39 10.20
N LYS A 86 3.11 -0.28 11.42
CA LYS A 86 3.97 -1.31 12.01
C LYS A 86 3.25 -2.65 12.11
N THR A 87 2.01 -2.67 12.56
CA THR A 87 1.19 -3.88 12.63
C THR A 87 0.98 -4.51 11.26
N VAL A 88 0.66 -3.69 10.24
CA VAL A 88 0.49 -4.17 8.86
C VAL A 88 1.78 -4.79 8.32
N LEU A 89 2.92 -4.14 8.54
CA LEU A 89 4.22 -4.67 8.13
C LEU A 89 4.55 -6.00 8.80
N GLU A 90 4.30 -6.13 10.11
CA GLU A 90 4.50 -7.39 10.83
C GLU A 90 3.61 -8.52 10.30
N LEU A 91 2.34 -8.23 9.96
CA LEU A 91 1.43 -9.20 9.37
C LEU A 91 1.87 -9.63 7.96
N LEU A 92 2.35 -8.68 7.14
CA LEU A 92 2.91 -9.01 5.83
C LEU A 92 4.15 -9.88 5.96
N LEU A 93 5.06 -9.55 6.87
CA LEU A 93 6.28 -10.30 7.11
C LEU A 93 6.02 -11.69 7.71
N ALA A 94 4.97 -11.87 8.49
CA ALA A 94 4.59 -13.18 9.03
C ALA A 94 4.21 -14.19 7.93
N ASN A 95 3.65 -13.71 6.81
CA ASN A 95 3.24 -14.54 5.69
C ASN A 95 4.20 -14.51 4.50
N HIS A 96 5.32 -13.80 4.62
CA HIS A 96 6.26 -13.59 3.52
C HIS A 96 7.50 -14.45 3.69
N ASP A 97 7.99 -15.04 2.57
CA ASP A 97 9.28 -15.71 2.55
C ASP A 97 10.40 -14.71 2.87
N LYS A 98 11.13 -14.99 3.93
CA LYS A 98 12.20 -14.13 4.47
C LYS A 98 13.59 -14.46 3.90
N SER A 99 13.67 -15.29 2.88
CA SER A 99 14.92 -15.63 2.19
C SER A 99 15.46 -14.44 1.37
N CYS A 100 15.61 -13.29 2.04
CA CYS A 100 15.95 -12.01 1.39
C CYS A 100 17.28 -12.03 0.64
N LEU A 101 18.25 -12.81 1.11
CA LEU A 101 19.59 -12.88 0.49
C LEU A 101 19.57 -13.51 -0.91
N THR A 102 18.58 -14.36 -1.20
CA THR A 102 18.40 -15.02 -2.50
C THR A 102 17.25 -14.41 -3.30
N CYS A 103 16.61 -13.38 -2.79
CA CYS A 103 15.48 -12.73 -3.45
C CYS A 103 15.95 -11.75 -4.52
N GLU A 104 15.35 -11.78 -5.71
CA GLU A 104 15.63 -10.85 -6.81
C GLU A 104 15.35 -9.38 -6.46
N LYS A 105 14.49 -9.14 -5.46
CA LYS A 105 14.17 -7.80 -4.95
C LYS A 105 15.11 -7.33 -3.85
N SER A 106 16.10 -8.13 -3.43
CA SER A 106 17.03 -7.74 -2.37
C SER A 106 17.74 -6.42 -2.70
N GLY A 107 17.80 -5.51 -1.74
CA GLY A 107 18.36 -4.16 -1.92
C GLY A 107 17.47 -3.15 -2.65
N ASN A 108 16.38 -3.59 -3.29
CA ASN A 108 15.38 -2.72 -3.92
C ASN A 108 13.95 -3.18 -3.56
N CYS A 109 13.73 -3.46 -2.30
CA CYS A 109 12.47 -3.98 -1.78
C CYS A 109 11.84 -2.97 -0.80
N GLU A 110 10.68 -2.42 -1.16
CA GLU A 110 9.93 -1.51 -0.29
C GLU A 110 9.55 -2.16 1.05
N LEU A 111 9.29 -3.48 1.07
CA LEU A 111 8.98 -4.18 2.31
C LEU A 111 10.18 -4.22 3.26
N GLN A 112 11.39 -4.48 2.74
CA GLN A 112 12.63 -4.42 3.54
C GLN A 112 12.86 -2.99 4.05
N GLN A 113 12.75 -2.00 3.18
CA GLN A 113 12.97 -0.59 3.52
C GLN A 113 12.03 -0.14 4.65
N TYR A 114 10.74 -0.42 4.52
CA TYR A 114 9.78 -0.05 5.58
C TYR A 114 9.95 -0.90 6.85
N ALA A 115 10.33 -2.16 6.74
CA ALA A 115 10.64 -2.98 7.93
C ALA A 115 11.79 -2.37 8.75
N GLU A 116 12.82 -1.85 8.08
CA GLU A 116 13.94 -1.15 8.71
C GLU A 116 13.49 0.21 9.29
N GLU A 117 12.79 1.03 8.51
CA GLU A 117 12.29 2.36 8.92
C GLU A 117 11.41 2.27 10.18
N TYR A 118 10.54 1.26 10.26
CA TYR A 118 9.66 1.02 11.41
C TYR A 118 10.31 0.20 12.53
N GLY A 119 11.58 -0.15 12.39
CA GLY A 119 12.36 -0.85 13.42
C GLY A 119 11.81 -2.23 13.74
N ILE A 120 11.37 -2.99 12.74
CA ILE A 120 10.84 -4.34 12.94
C ILE A 120 12.01 -5.30 13.01
N ARG A 121 12.38 -5.68 14.23
CA ARG A 121 13.42 -6.68 14.49
C ARG A 121 12.87 -8.04 14.88
N LYS A 122 11.65 -8.07 15.40
CA LYS A 122 10.93 -9.28 15.77
C LYS A 122 9.47 -9.12 15.40
N ILE A 123 8.91 -10.12 14.79
CA ILE A 123 7.50 -10.19 14.42
C ILE A 123 6.72 -10.73 15.61
N ARG A 124 5.61 -10.09 15.97
CA ARG A 124 4.74 -10.48 17.09
C ARG A 124 3.77 -11.61 16.73
N TYR A 125 3.54 -11.81 15.46
CA TYR A 125 2.62 -12.80 14.93
C TYR A 125 3.38 -14.09 14.58
N PRO A 126 2.72 -15.27 14.64
CA PRO A 126 3.35 -16.51 14.21
C PRO A 126 3.75 -16.42 12.74
N ASP A 127 4.93 -16.93 12.44
CA ASP A 127 5.41 -17.07 11.09
C ASP A 127 4.67 -18.21 10.38
N LYS A 128 4.56 -18.10 9.07
CA LYS A 128 4.12 -19.17 8.20
C LYS A 128 5.08 -20.37 8.34
N GLU A 129 4.54 -21.57 8.56
CA GLU A 129 5.32 -22.78 8.67
C GLU A 129 5.82 -23.25 7.29
N LEU A 130 6.92 -24.02 7.26
CA LEU A 130 7.56 -24.44 5.99
C LEU A 130 6.64 -25.31 5.12
N ASP A 131 5.79 -26.12 5.73
CA ASP A 131 4.81 -26.97 5.05
C ASP A 131 3.62 -26.18 4.46
N GLU A 132 3.44 -24.92 4.86
CA GLU A 132 2.45 -24.01 4.29
C GLU A 132 2.96 -23.25 3.05
N TYR A 133 4.23 -23.44 2.67
CA TYR A 133 4.79 -22.83 1.47
C TYR A 133 4.21 -23.48 0.21
N LEU A 134 3.70 -22.64 -0.65
CA LEU A 134 3.11 -23.07 -1.91
C LEU A 134 4.18 -23.21 -3.00
N PRO A 135 4.01 -24.14 -3.95
CA PRO A 135 4.95 -24.26 -5.07
C PRO A 135 4.94 -22.99 -5.93
N VAL A 136 6.08 -22.72 -6.55
CA VAL A 136 6.18 -21.66 -7.55
C VAL A 136 5.36 -22.08 -8.77
N ASP A 137 4.54 -21.18 -9.27
CA ASP A 137 3.73 -21.37 -10.48
C ASP A 137 4.51 -20.82 -11.70
N ASP A 138 5.03 -21.72 -12.51
CA ASP A 138 5.72 -21.50 -13.76
C ASP A 138 4.96 -22.08 -14.97
N SER A 139 3.69 -22.35 -14.81
CA SER A 139 2.82 -22.92 -15.86
C SER A 139 2.70 -22.03 -17.11
N SER A 140 2.96 -20.74 -16.97
CA SER A 140 2.94 -19.78 -18.08
C SER A 140 4.36 -19.49 -18.59
N PRO A 141 4.61 -19.50 -19.92
CA PRO A 141 5.92 -19.16 -20.47
C PRO A 141 6.32 -17.68 -20.27
N SER A 142 5.37 -16.83 -19.92
CA SER A 142 5.57 -15.37 -19.81
C SER A 142 5.57 -14.85 -18.39
N ILE A 143 5.03 -15.61 -17.43
CA ILE A 143 4.84 -15.15 -16.06
C ILE A 143 5.18 -16.28 -15.11
N VAL A 144 6.15 -16.04 -14.23
CA VAL A 144 6.44 -16.89 -13.08
C VAL A 144 5.90 -16.24 -11.83
N ARG A 145 5.15 -16.97 -11.02
CA ARG A 145 4.56 -16.49 -9.78
C ARG A 145 5.05 -17.30 -8.58
N ASP A 146 5.70 -16.60 -7.66
CA ASP A 146 6.00 -17.14 -6.34
C ASP A 146 4.97 -16.61 -5.33
N PRO A 147 3.99 -17.43 -4.89
CA PRO A 147 2.95 -16.98 -3.97
C PRO A 147 3.50 -16.65 -2.56
N ASN A 148 4.67 -17.19 -2.19
CA ASN A 148 5.26 -16.96 -0.87
C ASN A 148 5.93 -15.59 -0.76
N LYS A 149 6.30 -14.99 -1.90
CA LYS A 149 6.85 -13.63 -2.01
C LYS A 149 5.77 -12.58 -2.31
N CYS A 150 4.50 -12.99 -2.35
CA CYS A 150 3.39 -12.11 -2.66
C CYS A 150 2.98 -11.29 -1.43
N ILE A 151 2.92 -9.95 -1.57
CA ILE A 151 2.45 -9.01 -0.54
C ILE A 151 0.95 -8.69 -0.66
N LEU A 152 0.21 -9.44 -1.46
CA LEU A 152 -1.23 -9.32 -1.67
C LEU A 152 -1.71 -7.90 -2.07
N CYS A 153 -0.87 -7.14 -2.79
CA CYS A 153 -1.20 -5.78 -3.21
C CYS A 153 -2.25 -5.69 -4.32
N GLY A 154 -2.54 -6.79 -5.01
CA GLY A 154 -3.53 -6.87 -6.08
C GLY A 154 -3.18 -6.08 -7.36
N ALA A 155 -1.95 -5.58 -7.51
CA ALA A 155 -1.56 -4.78 -8.67
C ALA A 155 -1.62 -5.59 -9.98
N CYS A 156 -1.12 -6.83 -9.98
CA CYS A 156 -1.17 -7.72 -11.15
C CYS A 156 -2.62 -8.03 -11.58
N VAL A 157 -3.51 -8.30 -10.62
CA VAL A 157 -4.94 -8.57 -10.90
C VAL A 157 -5.60 -7.36 -11.52
N ARG A 158 -5.38 -6.16 -10.97
CA ARG A 158 -5.96 -4.92 -11.49
C ARG A 158 -5.40 -4.53 -12.85
N ALA A 159 -4.11 -4.70 -13.08
CA ALA A 159 -3.50 -4.47 -14.39
C ALA A 159 -4.11 -5.40 -15.45
N CYS A 160 -4.32 -6.67 -15.11
CA CYS A 160 -4.97 -7.62 -15.98
C CYS A 160 -6.44 -7.24 -16.25
N THR A 161 -7.19 -6.80 -15.25
CA THR A 161 -8.59 -6.38 -15.39
C THR A 161 -8.74 -5.15 -16.30
N VAL A 162 -7.77 -4.23 -16.27
CA VAL A 162 -7.77 -3.05 -17.18
C VAL A 162 -7.51 -3.49 -18.62
N SER A 163 -6.62 -4.45 -18.84
CA SER A 163 -6.22 -4.92 -20.16
C SER A 163 -7.17 -5.95 -20.76
N TYR A 164 -7.84 -6.74 -19.91
CA TYR A 164 -8.68 -7.88 -20.30
C TYR A 164 -9.99 -7.86 -19.49
N THR A 165 -11.00 -7.20 -20.01
CA THR A 165 -12.33 -7.06 -19.39
C THR A 165 -13.09 -8.39 -19.21
N HIS A 166 -12.62 -9.48 -19.81
CA HIS A 166 -13.27 -10.79 -19.86
C HIS A 166 -12.60 -11.88 -19.00
N LEU A 167 -11.59 -11.53 -18.20
CA LEU A 167 -11.04 -12.45 -17.18
C LEU A 167 -11.91 -12.50 -15.91
N ARG A 168 -13.21 -12.49 -16.06
CA ARG A 168 -14.07 -13.10 -15.06
C ARG A 168 -13.96 -14.60 -15.28
N ALA A 169 -13.49 -15.33 -14.26
CA ALA A 169 -13.64 -16.75 -14.23
C ALA A 169 -15.09 -17.07 -14.59
N HIS A 170 -15.29 -17.86 -15.64
CA HIS A 170 -16.58 -18.47 -15.86
C HIS A 170 -16.79 -19.40 -14.66
N GLU A 171 -17.60 -18.97 -13.73
CA GLU A 171 -18.17 -19.85 -12.74
C GLU A 171 -19.06 -20.82 -13.53
N THR A 172 -18.55 -22.00 -13.77
CA THR A 172 -19.31 -23.17 -14.22
C THR A 172 -19.95 -23.82 -13.02
#